data_7e2cf8c70b38a8d2aeccfc9afb706f06
#
_entry.id   7e2cf8c70b38a8d2aeccfc9afb706f06
#
_cell.length_a   1.000
_cell.length_b   1.000
_cell.length_c   1.000
_cell.angle_alpha   90.00
_cell.angle_beta   90.00
_cell.angle_gamma   90.00
#
_symmetry.space_group_name_H-M   'P 1'
#
loop_
_entity.id
_entity.type
_entity.pdbx_description
1 polymer ?
#
loop_
_entity_poly.entity_id
_entity_poly.type
_entity_poly.pdbx_seq_one_letter_code
_entity_poly.pdbx_strand_id
1 'polypeptide(L)'
;MLDDLQSEQTSAYPSERGESKSKRSGCLGFFIDTVETILLALVLFLAINALSARVRVENVSMQPTLKPGEFLLVNRVAYKLGQPSIGDIIVFHAPGENDMDYIKRVVGLPGDQVRITDGIVYVNNQPLYEPYIAEAPRYTGTWDVPQNEYFVLGDNRNNSSDSHMWGFVPHQDIVGRALLIYWPLSEMTILRSSDVVMAVQ
;
A
#
# COMPACT_ATOMS: atom_id res chain seq x y z
N MET A 1 -62.76 49.03 57.26
CA MET A 1 -63.90 49.05 56.39
C MET A 1 -63.45 48.79 55.00
N LEU A 2 -63.71 47.60 54.58
CA LEU A 2 -63.80 47.11 53.18
C LEU A 2 -62.47 46.89 52.51
N ASP A 3 -62.14 45.78 52.41
CA ASP A 3 -62.46 44.49 51.78
C ASP A 3 -61.70 44.28 50.56
N ASP A 4 -60.88 43.26 50.69
CA ASP A 4 -60.01 42.63 49.80
C ASP A 4 -60.76 41.91 48.71
N LEU A 5 -60.16 41.90 47.52
CA LEU A 5 -60.33 40.83 46.55
C LEU A 5 -59.01 40.54 45.90
N GLN A 6 -58.27 39.56 46.41
CA GLN A 6 -57.22 38.91 45.78
C GLN A 6 -57.73 38.06 44.61
N SER A 7 -57.29 38.36 43.42
CA SER A 7 -57.45 37.49 42.27
C SER A 7 -56.14 36.69 42.05
N GLU A 8 -56.20 35.42 42.35
CA GLU A 8 -55.18 34.42 42.01
C GLU A 8 -55.03 34.32 40.53
N GLN A 9 -53.87 34.70 40.03
CA GLN A 9 -53.47 34.34 38.70
C GLN A 9 -52.77 32.98 38.73
N THR A 10 -53.50 31.96 38.30
CA THR A 10 -52.94 30.64 38.02
C THR A 10 -52.08 30.68 36.76
N SER A 11 -50.79 30.67 36.94
CA SER A 11 -49.82 30.50 35.85
C SER A 11 -49.87 29.07 35.37
N ALA A 12 -50.42 28.88 34.20
CA ALA A 12 -50.36 27.60 33.48
C ALA A 12 -48.97 27.43 32.86
N TYR A 13 -48.19 26.53 33.43
CA TYR A 13 -46.97 26.04 32.80
C TYR A 13 -47.33 25.17 31.58
N PRO A 14 -46.68 25.39 30.41
CA PRO A 14 -46.83 24.48 29.29
C PRO A 14 -46.12 23.17 29.64
N SER A 15 -46.84 22.08 29.64
CA SER A 15 -46.30 20.74 29.74
C SER A 15 -45.40 20.48 28.53
N GLU A 16 -44.10 20.39 28.76
CA GLU A 16 -43.17 19.83 27.78
C GLU A 16 -43.63 18.40 27.47
N ARG A 17 -44.12 18.26 26.25
CA ARG A 17 -44.43 16.97 25.66
C ARG A 17 -43.11 16.32 25.32
N GLY A 18 -42.53 15.58 26.28
CA GLY A 18 -41.37 14.74 26.05
C GLY A 18 -41.62 13.81 24.87
N GLU A 19 -40.92 14.03 23.81
CA GLU A 19 -40.81 13.05 22.73
C GLU A 19 -40.21 11.78 23.31
N SER A 20 -41.09 10.84 23.62
CA SER A 20 -40.71 9.46 23.90
C SER A 20 -40.09 8.88 22.65
N LYS A 21 -38.76 8.96 22.52
CA LYS A 21 -38.01 8.08 21.64
C LYS A 21 -38.30 6.66 22.09
N SER A 22 -39.22 6.02 21.39
CA SER A 22 -39.55 4.61 21.55
C SER A 22 -38.23 3.82 21.48
N LYS A 23 -37.70 3.46 22.65
CA LYS A 23 -36.68 2.43 22.75
C LYS A 23 -37.33 1.15 22.23
N ARG A 24 -36.98 0.74 21.02
CA ARG A 24 -37.17 -0.62 20.54
C ARG A 24 -36.35 -1.56 21.40
N SER A 25 -36.74 -1.70 22.64
CA SER A 25 -36.14 -2.59 23.62
C SER A 25 -36.88 -3.91 23.58
N GLY A 26 -36.27 -4.84 22.85
CA GLY A 26 -36.65 -6.23 22.82
C GLY A 26 -35.52 -7.02 22.17
N CYS A 27 -35.46 -8.31 22.44
CA CYS A 27 -34.51 -9.23 21.80
C CYS A 27 -34.40 -9.01 20.29
N LEU A 28 -35.47 -8.60 19.63
CA LEU A 28 -35.49 -8.33 18.18
C LEU A 28 -34.61 -7.13 17.79
N GLY A 29 -34.60 -6.04 18.56
CA GLY A 29 -33.72 -4.89 18.32
C GLY A 29 -32.26 -5.28 18.46
N PHE A 30 -31.91 -6.01 19.52
CA PHE A 30 -30.58 -6.53 19.73
C PHE A 30 -30.14 -7.46 18.59
N PHE A 31 -31.00 -8.34 18.11
CA PHE A 31 -30.69 -9.20 16.95
C PHE A 31 -30.47 -8.40 15.68
N ILE A 32 -31.26 -7.39 15.40
CA ILE A 32 -31.08 -6.54 14.21
C ILE A 32 -29.75 -5.80 14.27
N ASP A 33 -29.43 -5.18 15.39
CA ASP A 33 -28.17 -4.44 15.60
C ASP A 33 -26.95 -5.38 15.49
N THR A 34 -27.07 -6.61 16.00
CA THR A 34 -26.01 -7.61 15.89
C THR A 34 -25.82 -8.07 14.44
N VAL A 35 -26.89 -8.34 13.71
CA VAL A 35 -26.82 -8.73 12.29
C VAL A 35 -26.23 -7.62 11.43
N GLU A 36 -26.64 -6.37 11.66
CA GLU A 36 -26.10 -5.21 10.96
C GLU A 36 -24.60 -5.05 11.22
N THR A 37 -24.17 -5.20 12.47
CA THR A 37 -22.73 -5.15 12.84
C THR A 37 -21.92 -6.27 12.17
N ILE A 38 -22.45 -7.49 12.16
CA ILE A 38 -21.79 -8.63 11.50
C ILE A 38 -21.72 -8.40 9.98
N LEU A 39 -22.79 -7.92 9.36
CA LEU A 39 -22.82 -7.63 7.94
C LEU A 39 -21.80 -6.54 7.58
N LEU A 40 -21.74 -5.46 8.35
CA LEU A 40 -20.78 -4.39 8.16
C LEU A 40 -19.34 -4.91 8.31
N ALA A 41 -19.07 -5.70 9.35
CA ALA A 41 -17.76 -6.33 9.55
C ALA A 41 -17.37 -7.25 8.38
N LEU A 42 -18.32 -8.03 7.87
CA LEU A 42 -18.10 -8.91 6.71
C LEU A 42 -17.79 -8.10 5.45
N VAL A 43 -18.57 -7.05 5.17
CA VAL A 43 -18.33 -6.18 4.01
C VAL A 43 -16.95 -5.52 4.10
N LEU A 44 -16.58 -5.01 5.27
CA LEU A 44 -15.26 -4.41 5.50
C LEU A 44 -14.13 -5.44 5.32
N PHE A 45 -14.30 -6.63 5.86
CA PHE A 45 -13.34 -7.72 5.70
C PHE A 45 -13.13 -8.10 4.23
N LEU A 46 -14.22 -8.27 3.49
CA LEU A 46 -14.16 -8.58 2.06
C LEU A 46 -13.52 -7.44 1.26
N ALA A 47 -13.84 -6.19 1.58
CA ALA A 47 -13.22 -5.02 0.95
C ALA A 47 -11.70 -4.99 1.19
N ILE A 48 -11.24 -5.15 2.43
CA ILE A 48 -9.82 -5.19 2.76
C ILE A 48 -9.11 -6.32 2.00
N ASN A 49 -9.68 -7.53 1.98
CA ASN A 49 -9.09 -8.65 1.26
C ASN A 49 -9.06 -8.45 -0.28
N ALA A 50 -10.05 -7.76 -0.83
CA ALA A 50 -10.07 -7.46 -2.26
C ALA A 50 -9.03 -6.38 -2.66
N LEU A 51 -8.75 -5.44 -1.78
CA LEU A 51 -7.87 -4.30 -2.02
C LEU A 51 -6.40 -4.59 -1.68
N SER A 52 -6.14 -5.59 -0.83
CA SER A 52 -4.79 -5.89 -0.34
C SER A 52 -4.41 -7.34 -0.52
N ALA A 53 -3.10 -7.60 -0.67
CA ALA A 53 -2.50 -8.91 -0.58
C ALA A 53 -1.48 -8.92 0.58
N ARG A 54 -1.26 -10.10 1.13
CA ARG A 54 -0.25 -10.35 2.15
C ARG A 54 0.80 -11.27 1.55
N VAL A 55 2.03 -10.78 1.47
CA VAL A 55 3.13 -11.49 0.84
C VAL A 55 4.24 -11.70 1.88
N ARG A 56 4.79 -12.90 1.95
CA ARG A 56 5.96 -13.21 2.77
C ARG A 56 7.22 -13.05 1.94
N VAL A 57 8.21 -12.38 2.50
CA VAL A 57 9.54 -12.29 1.91
C VAL A 57 10.28 -13.61 2.15
N GLU A 58 10.66 -14.30 1.10
CA GLU A 58 11.37 -15.58 1.19
C GLU A 58 12.85 -15.45 0.84
N ASN A 59 13.20 -14.51 -0.05
CA ASN A 59 14.51 -14.38 -0.64
C ASN A 59 15.28 -13.16 -0.11
N VAL A 60 16.60 -13.19 -0.32
CA VAL A 60 17.55 -12.14 0.10
C VAL A 60 17.70 -11.02 -0.93
N SER A 61 17.03 -11.10 -2.07
CA SER A 61 17.25 -10.19 -3.23
C SER A 61 16.89 -8.73 -2.94
N MET A 62 16.09 -8.47 -1.93
CA MET A 62 15.69 -7.10 -1.53
C MET A 62 16.38 -6.62 -0.24
N GLN A 63 17.39 -7.34 0.24
CA GLN A 63 18.22 -6.85 1.34
C GLN A 63 19.05 -5.64 0.91
N PRO A 64 19.27 -4.68 1.83
CA PRO A 64 18.87 -4.67 3.26
C PRO A 64 17.44 -4.24 3.53
N THR A 65 16.71 -3.72 2.52
CA THR A 65 15.37 -3.12 2.69
C THR A 65 14.34 -4.13 3.19
N LEU A 66 14.34 -5.34 2.64
CA LEU A 66 13.45 -6.43 3.04
C LEU A 66 14.27 -7.66 3.41
N LYS A 67 13.90 -8.32 4.52
CA LYS A 67 14.59 -9.51 5.03
C LYS A 67 13.69 -10.74 4.93
N PRO A 68 14.25 -11.94 4.69
CA PRO A 68 13.49 -13.18 4.72
C PRO A 68 12.72 -13.35 6.03
N GLY A 69 11.46 -13.78 5.92
CA GLY A 69 10.55 -13.97 7.04
C GLY A 69 9.65 -12.76 7.36
N GLU A 70 9.91 -11.62 6.79
CA GLU A 70 9.02 -10.45 6.89
C GLU A 70 7.73 -10.63 6.08
N PHE A 71 6.66 -9.99 6.55
CA PHE A 71 5.36 -9.99 5.87
C PHE A 71 5.01 -8.58 5.41
N LEU A 72 4.64 -8.47 4.16
CA LEU A 72 4.30 -7.22 3.48
C LEU A 72 2.80 -7.09 3.27
N LEU A 73 2.31 -5.88 3.45
CA LEU A 73 1.01 -5.47 2.96
C LEU A 73 1.18 -4.85 1.57
N VAL A 74 0.49 -5.42 0.59
CA VAL A 74 0.56 -5.02 -0.82
C VAL A 74 -0.78 -4.42 -1.24
N ASN A 75 -0.76 -3.23 -1.83
CA ASN A 75 -1.92 -2.58 -2.42
C ASN A 75 -2.11 -3.08 -3.86
N ARG A 76 -3.15 -3.88 -4.08
CA ARG A 76 -3.51 -4.45 -5.39
C ARG A 76 -4.18 -3.46 -6.33
N VAL A 77 -4.65 -2.34 -5.82
CA VAL A 77 -5.40 -1.35 -6.60
C VAL A 77 -4.51 -0.20 -7.06
N ALA A 78 -3.33 -0.04 -6.47
CA ALA A 78 -2.41 1.07 -6.75
C ALA A 78 -2.21 1.30 -8.26
N TYR A 79 -1.98 0.22 -9.00
CA TYR A 79 -1.67 0.28 -10.44
C TYR A 79 -2.84 -0.08 -11.37
N LYS A 80 -4.03 -0.28 -10.80
CA LYS A 80 -5.28 -0.28 -11.58
C LYS A 80 -5.76 1.15 -11.87
N LEU A 81 -5.40 2.10 -11.00
CA LEU A 81 -5.79 3.51 -11.08
C LEU A 81 -4.61 4.44 -11.36
N GLY A 82 -3.38 3.96 -11.28
CA GLY A 82 -2.16 4.72 -11.51
C GLY A 82 -1.09 3.88 -12.18
N GLN A 83 0.13 4.39 -12.22
CA GLN A 83 1.29 3.70 -12.77
C GLN A 83 2.41 3.62 -11.72
N PRO A 84 3.28 2.60 -11.78
CA PRO A 84 4.49 2.53 -11.00
C PRO A 84 5.38 3.76 -11.21
N SER A 85 6.05 4.17 -10.16
CA SER A 85 7.04 5.24 -10.16
C SER A 85 8.42 4.67 -9.83
N ILE A 86 9.48 5.36 -10.24
CA ILE A 86 10.84 5.00 -9.84
C ILE A 86 10.93 4.96 -8.31
N GLY A 87 11.51 3.89 -7.78
CA GLY A 87 11.62 3.64 -6.33
C GLY A 87 10.48 2.82 -5.72
N ASP A 88 9.36 2.64 -6.41
CA ASP A 88 8.30 1.77 -5.91
C ASP A 88 8.80 0.32 -5.77
N ILE A 89 8.48 -0.32 -4.65
CA ILE A 89 8.67 -1.75 -4.48
C ILE A 89 7.39 -2.45 -4.95
N ILE A 90 7.52 -3.25 -6.00
CA ILE A 90 6.39 -3.95 -6.62
C ILE A 90 6.46 -5.45 -6.39
N VAL A 91 5.29 -6.05 -6.31
CA VAL A 91 5.08 -7.51 -6.38
C VAL A 91 4.51 -7.82 -7.74
N PHE A 92 5.08 -8.82 -8.42
CA PHE A 92 4.67 -9.19 -9.78
C PHE A 92 4.90 -10.69 -10.03
N HIS A 93 4.18 -11.25 -10.99
CA HIS A 93 4.36 -12.64 -11.41
C HIS A 93 5.71 -12.84 -12.09
N ALA A 94 6.46 -13.83 -11.65
CA ALA A 94 7.81 -14.09 -12.14
C ALA A 94 7.80 -14.46 -13.63
N PRO A 95 8.71 -13.91 -14.46
CA PRO A 95 8.78 -14.27 -15.87
C PRO A 95 9.04 -15.77 -16.05
N GLY A 96 8.15 -16.44 -16.79
CA GLY A 96 8.27 -17.88 -17.10
C GLY A 96 7.82 -18.83 -16.00
N GLU A 97 7.41 -18.35 -14.83
CA GLU A 97 6.94 -19.15 -13.70
C GLU A 97 5.57 -18.66 -13.24
N ASN A 98 4.51 -19.38 -13.57
CA ASN A 98 3.13 -18.94 -13.38
C ASN A 98 2.66 -18.87 -11.91
N ASP A 99 3.39 -19.51 -10.97
CA ASP A 99 2.95 -19.67 -9.57
C ASP A 99 3.87 -18.95 -8.56
N MET A 100 4.85 -18.15 -9.03
CA MET A 100 5.78 -17.46 -8.14
C MET A 100 5.69 -15.94 -8.30
N ASP A 101 5.57 -15.27 -7.16
CA ASP A 101 5.64 -13.81 -7.10
C ASP A 101 7.05 -13.35 -6.75
N TYR A 102 7.55 -12.37 -7.50
CA TYR A 102 8.80 -11.68 -7.21
C TYR A 102 8.54 -10.30 -6.59
N ILE A 103 9.49 -9.87 -5.78
CA ILE A 103 9.49 -8.54 -5.17
C ILE A 103 10.75 -7.83 -5.63
N LYS A 104 10.60 -6.69 -6.32
CA LYS A 104 11.72 -5.87 -6.82
C LYS A 104 11.37 -4.39 -6.75
N ARG A 105 12.39 -3.55 -6.90
CA ARG A 105 12.25 -2.10 -6.99
C ARG A 105 12.24 -1.65 -8.43
N VAL A 106 11.30 -0.77 -8.77
CA VAL A 106 11.23 -0.11 -10.08
C VAL A 106 12.38 0.88 -10.20
N VAL A 107 13.17 0.74 -11.27
CA VAL A 107 14.32 1.57 -11.58
C VAL A 107 14.14 2.31 -12.92
N GLY A 108 13.48 1.68 -13.90
CA GLY A 108 13.18 2.28 -15.19
C GLY A 108 11.70 2.17 -15.53
N LEU A 109 11.15 3.25 -16.08
CA LEU A 109 9.77 3.38 -16.53
C LEU A 109 9.66 3.13 -18.05
N PRO A 110 8.46 2.91 -18.59
CA PRO A 110 8.24 2.78 -20.02
C PRO A 110 8.88 3.93 -20.82
N GLY A 111 9.75 3.60 -21.77
CA GLY A 111 10.49 4.55 -22.61
C GLY A 111 11.79 5.08 -22.01
N ASP A 112 12.13 4.74 -20.78
CA ASP A 112 13.43 5.10 -20.19
C ASP A 112 14.58 4.27 -20.77
N GLN A 113 15.77 4.84 -20.79
CA GLN A 113 17.02 4.10 -20.96
C GLN A 113 17.68 3.95 -19.59
N VAL A 114 17.86 2.71 -19.16
CA VAL A 114 18.61 2.37 -17.95
C VAL A 114 20.02 1.92 -18.35
N ARG A 115 21.04 2.54 -17.77
CA ARG A 115 22.45 2.17 -17.97
C ARG A 115 23.13 1.97 -16.64
N ILE A 116 23.86 0.87 -16.53
CA ILE A 116 24.66 0.55 -15.35
C ILE A 116 26.12 0.50 -15.77
N THR A 117 26.93 1.33 -15.16
CA THR A 117 28.38 1.38 -15.41
C THR A 117 29.10 1.91 -14.18
N ASP A 118 30.30 1.41 -13.91
CA ASP A 118 31.15 1.82 -12.80
C ASP A 118 30.46 1.79 -11.43
N GLY A 119 29.53 0.84 -11.27
CA GLY A 119 28.77 0.67 -10.04
C GLY A 119 27.64 1.68 -9.83
N ILE A 120 27.32 2.50 -10.83
CA ILE A 120 26.26 3.52 -10.78
C ILE A 120 25.16 3.17 -11.77
N VAL A 121 23.91 3.32 -11.32
CA VAL A 121 22.73 3.23 -12.18
C VAL A 121 22.38 4.61 -12.71
N TYR A 122 22.17 4.70 -14.01
CA TYR A 122 21.72 5.91 -14.69
C TYR A 122 20.36 5.66 -15.35
N VAL A 123 19.47 6.61 -15.22
CA VAL A 123 18.18 6.64 -15.94
C VAL A 123 18.19 7.88 -16.83
N ASN A 124 18.08 7.69 -18.14
CA ASN A 124 18.15 8.77 -19.13
C ASN A 124 19.40 9.64 -18.96
N ASN A 125 20.55 9.00 -18.75
CA ASN A 125 21.85 9.62 -18.46
C ASN A 125 21.97 10.39 -17.13
N GLN A 126 20.95 10.37 -16.27
CA GLN A 126 21.03 10.96 -14.94
C GLN A 126 21.35 9.87 -13.90
N PRO A 127 22.35 10.06 -13.03
CA PRO A 127 22.66 9.10 -11.99
C PRO A 127 21.53 9.02 -10.97
N LEU A 128 21.19 7.79 -10.60
CA LEU A 128 20.19 7.51 -9.58
C LEU A 128 20.87 7.52 -8.20
N TYR A 129 20.31 8.26 -7.24
CA TYR A 129 20.75 8.20 -5.85
C TYR A 129 20.04 7.06 -5.14
N GLU A 130 20.79 6.08 -4.63
CA GLU A 130 20.29 4.81 -4.14
C GLU A 130 20.77 4.48 -2.72
N PRO A 131 20.31 5.22 -1.70
CA PRO A 131 20.79 5.03 -0.32
C PRO A 131 20.35 3.71 0.31
N TYR A 132 19.44 2.97 -0.35
CA TYR A 132 18.86 1.72 0.10
C TYR A 132 19.68 0.48 -0.29
N ILE A 133 20.67 0.59 -1.17
CA ILE A 133 21.54 -0.54 -1.54
C ILE A 133 22.73 -0.63 -0.59
N ALA A 134 23.15 -1.86 -0.26
CA ALA A 134 24.33 -2.09 0.56
C ALA A 134 25.63 -2.08 -0.25
N GLU A 135 25.56 -2.54 -1.49
CA GLU A 135 26.70 -2.65 -2.41
C GLU A 135 26.32 -2.16 -3.80
N ALA A 136 27.25 -1.48 -4.45
CA ALA A 136 27.12 -1.08 -5.85
C ALA A 136 27.04 -2.31 -6.79
N PRO A 137 26.30 -2.24 -7.91
CA PRO A 137 26.24 -3.32 -8.89
C PRO A 137 27.62 -3.56 -9.51
N ARG A 138 28.00 -4.83 -9.65
CA ARG A 138 29.28 -5.26 -10.23
C ARG A 138 29.19 -5.64 -11.72
N TYR A 139 28.00 -5.47 -12.30
CA TYR A 139 27.71 -5.72 -13.72
C TYR A 139 27.47 -4.41 -14.45
N THR A 140 27.61 -4.47 -15.78
CA THR A 140 27.42 -3.33 -16.68
C THR A 140 26.41 -3.71 -17.76
N GLY A 141 25.68 -2.73 -18.26
CA GLY A 141 24.73 -2.93 -19.35
C GLY A 141 23.93 -1.68 -19.66
N THR A 142 23.17 -1.75 -20.76
CA THR A 142 22.24 -0.71 -21.18
C THR A 142 20.98 -1.39 -21.67
N TRP A 143 19.83 -0.91 -21.18
CA TRP A 143 18.50 -1.45 -21.49
C TRP A 143 17.57 -0.31 -21.85
N ASP A 144 16.95 -0.39 -23.02
CA ASP A 144 15.87 0.52 -23.42
C ASP A 144 14.55 -0.12 -23.01
N VAL A 145 13.82 0.52 -22.07
CA VAL A 145 12.60 -0.03 -21.49
C VAL A 145 11.46 0.09 -22.48
N PRO A 146 10.83 -1.04 -22.90
CA PRO A 146 9.70 -1.00 -23.82
C PRO A 146 8.49 -0.27 -23.26
N GLN A 147 7.57 0.11 -24.14
CA GLN A 147 6.28 0.67 -23.71
C GLN A 147 5.48 -0.37 -22.91
N ASN A 148 4.84 0.08 -21.82
CA ASN A 148 4.07 -0.75 -20.88
C ASN A 148 4.88 -1.81 -20.12
N GLU A 149 6.19 -1.69 -20.08
CA GLU A 149 7.07 -2.56 -19.30
C GLU A 149 7.94 -1.74 -18.34
N TYR A 150 8.48 -2.40 -17.33
CA TYR A 150 9.29 -1.77 -16.29
C TYR A 150 10.61 -2.52 -16.12
N PHE A 151 11.67 -1.74 -15.88
CA PHE A 151 12.96 -2.30 -15.49
C PHE A 151 13.05 -2.29 -13.97
N VAL A 152 13.27 -3.46 -13.39
CA VAL A 152 13.27 -3.63 -11.93
C VAL A 152 14.56 -4.27 -11.47
N LEU A 153 15.05 -3.85 -10.30
CA LEU A 153 16.24 -4.41 -9.65
C LEU A 153 15.95 -4.81 -8.22
N GLY A 154 16.65 -5.83 -7.75
CA GLY A 154 16.74 -6.11 -6.32
C GLY A 154 17.66 -5.11 -5.62
N ASP A 155 17.35 -4.76 -4.37
CA ASP A 155 18.22 -3.88 -3.58
C ASP A 155 19.55 -4.56 -3.25
N ASN A 156 19.58 -5.89 -3.17
CA ASN A 156 20.79 -6.71 -3.10
C ASN A 156 21.34 -6.94 -4.52
N ARG A 157 21.93 -5.91 -5.09
CA ARG A 157 22.36 -5.81 -6.50
C ARG A 157 23.09 -7.01 -7.03
N ASN A 158 24.01 -7.55 -6.26
CA ASN A 158 24.90 -8.62 -6.67
C ASN A 158 24.37 -10.03 -6.35
N ASN A 159 23.21 -10.11 -5.68
CA ASN A 159 22.55 -11.37 -5.31
C ASN A 159 21.04 -11.29 -5.57
N SER A 160 20.69 -10.93 -6.78
CA SER A 160 19.31 -10.78 -7.25
C SER A 160 19.18 -11.27 -8.69
N SER A 161 18.20 -12.15 -8.92
CA SER A 161 17.72 -12.42 -10.26
C SER A 161 16.64 -11.38 -10.58
N ASP A 162 16.94 -10.47 -11.51
CA ASP A 162 16.08 -9.33 -11.85
C ASP A 162 16.28 -8.88 -13.30
N SER A 163 15.79 -7.73 -13.69
CA SER A 163 15.73 -7.27 -15.07
C SER A 163 17.09 -7.25 -15.80
N HIS A 164 18.20 -7.12 -15.10
CA HIS A 164 19.50 -7.17 -15.74
C HIS A 164 19.82 -8.55 -16.34
N MET A 165 19.13 -9.62 -15.87
CA MET A 165 19.33 -11.00 -16.34
C MET A 165 18.23 -11.46 -17.30
N TRP A 166 16.95 -11.16 -17.00
CA TRP A 166 15.81 -11.74 -17.70
C TRP A 166 14.92 -10.70 -18.42
N GLY A 167 15.25 -9.40 -18.36
CA GLY A 167 14.54 -8.35 -19.11
C GLY A 167 13.50 -7.59 -18.31
N PHE A 168 12.33 -7.34 -18.86
CA PHE A 168 11.39 -6.37 -18.36
C PHE A 168 10.14 -7.03 -17.75
N VAL A 169 9.43 -6.28 -16.90
CA VAL A 169 8.17 -6.69 -16.27
C VAL A 169 7.03 -5.99 -17.00
N PRO A 170 6.13 -6.74 -17.67
CA PRO A 170 4.91 -6.17 -18.25
C PRO A 170 3.99 -5.61 -17.18
N HIS A 171 3.33 -4.49 -17.47
CA HIS A 171 2.39 -3.85 -16.53
C HIS A 171 1.30 -4.80 -16.02
N GLN A 172 0.80 -5.67 -16.89
CA GLN A 172 -0.26 -6.64 -16.58
C GLN A 172 0.16 -7.69 -15.55
N ASP A 173 1.47 -7.95 -15.42
CA ASP A 173 2.00 -8.96 -14.50
C ASP A 173 2.22 -8.39 -13.09
N ILE A 174 2.01 -7.08 -12.91
CA ILE A 174 2.16 -6.42 -11.61
C ILE A 174 0.94 -6.71 -10.72
N VAL A 175 1.16 -7.40 -9.61
CA VAL A 175 0.15 -7.72 -8.60
C VAL A 175 -0.20 -6.47 -7.78
N GLY A 176 0.81 -5.65 -7.42
CA GLY A 176 0.58 -4.44 -6.65
C GLY A 176 1.84 -3.83 -6.05
N ARG A 177 1.64 -2.76 -5.26
CA ARG A 177 2.70 -2.01 -4.58
C ARG A 177 2.84 -2.45 -3.14
N ALA A 178 4.03 -2.79 -2.70
CA ALA A 178 4.35 -3.00 -1.30
C ALA A 178 4.25 -1.67 -0.53
N LEU A 179 3.43 -1.63 0.53
CA LEU A 179 3.18 -0.43 1.32
C LEU A 179 3.96 -0.41 2.62
N LEU A 180 3.96 -1.54 3.33
CA LEU A 180 4.60 -1.64 4.64
C LEU A 180 4.97 -3.08 4.99
N ILE A 181 5.98 -3.21 5.84
CA ILE A 181 6.27 -4.41 6.59
C ILE A 181 5.36 -4.38 7.83
N TYR A 182 4.46 -5.36 8.00
CA TYR A 182 3.57 -5.40 9.15
C TYR A 182 3.95 -6.45 10.19
N TRP A 183 4.83 -7.37 9.83
CA TRP A 183 5.37 -8.38 10.73
C TRP A 183 6.80 -8.77 10.36
N PRO A 184 7.71 -9.00 11.32
CA PRO A 184 7.49 -8.88 12.78
C PRO A 184 7.30 -7.43 13.22
N LEU A 185 6.61 -7.20 14.34
CA LEU A 185 6.29 -5.85 14.84
C LEU A 185 7.54 -5.00 15.14
N SER A 186 8.67 -5.64 15.45
CA SER A 186 9.96 -4.96 15.65
C SER A 186 10.54 -4.33 14.38
N GLU A 187 10.12 -4.81 13.21
CA GLU A 187 10.60 -4.35 11.90
C GLU A 187 9.51 -3.54 11.14
N MET A 188 8.38 -3.24 11.83
CA MET A 188 7.26 -2.54 11.21
C MET A 188 7.69 -1.21 10.63
N THR A 189 7.56 -1.05 9.30
CA THR A 189 8.06 0.12 8.56
C THR A 189 7.22 0.36 7.31
N ILE A 190 6.94 1.65 7.03
CA ILE A 190 6.29 2.08 5.79
C ILE A 190 7.33 2.15 4.69
N LEU A 191 7.08 1.45 3.58
CA LEU A 191 7.94 1.45 2.41
C LEU A 191 7.60 2.68 1.53
N ARG A 192 8.57 3.58 1.38
CA ARG A 192 8.39 4.80 0.58
C ARG A 192 9.22 4.74 -0.69
N SER A 193 8.67 5.23 -1.79
CA SER A 193 9.39 5.45 -3.05
C SER A 193 10.27 6.71 -3.02
N SER A 194 10.04 7.61 -2.06
CA SER A 194 10.71 8.91 -1.95
C SER A 194 12.19 8.87 -1.58
N ASP A 195 12.72 7.69 -1.24
CA ASP A 195 14.14 7.53 -0.90
C ASP A 195 15.01 7.45 -2.18
N VAL A 196 14.38 7.41 -3.35
CA VAL A 196 15.03 7.42 -4.67
C VAL A 196 14.92 8.81 -5.25
N VAL A 197 16.01 9.51 -5.35
CA VAL A 197 16.09 10.85 -5.93
C VAL A 197 16.97 10.80 -7.18
N MET A 198 16.47 11.33 -8.30
CA MET A 198 17.35 11.71 -9.41
C MET A 198 18.29 12.77 -8.83
N ALA A 199 19.62 12.54 -8.93
CA ALA A 199 20.58 13.52 -8.49
C ALA A 199 20.42 14.77 -9.38
N VAL A 200 19.76 15.79 -8.84
CA VAL A 200 19.70 17.10 -9.50
C VAL A 200 21.08 17.73 -9.42
N GLN A 201 21.72 17.98 -10.57
CA GLN A 201 22.94 18.78 -10.65
C GLN A 201 22.65 20.25 -10.40
#